data_7866f4a38415630cf93928114864f3ca
#
_entry.id   7866f4a38415630cf93928114864f3ca
#
_cell.length_a   1.000
_cell.length_b   1.000
_cell.length_c   1.000
_cell.angle_alpha   90.00
_cell.angle_beta   90.00
_cell.angle_gamma   90.00
#
_symmetry.space_group_name_H-M   'P 1'
#
loop_
_entity.id
_entity.type
_entity.pdbx_description
1 polymer ?
#
loop_
_entity_poly.entity_id
_entity_poly.type
_entity_poly.pdbx_seq_one_letter_code
_entity_poly.pdbx_strand_id
1 'polypeptide(L)'
;MESSESAAVAPETVRSPKASGLGRIGLCLSGGGYRAAAFHLGALDLLQRAGLLSNVRVLSTISGGTFTGCAWALSLARGETFQMFYQRFHGFLEGTDCISSALDELSRRPATTPSGRRSLITAAAQVYARPEFMGDARFGTLLSANTQLEQFSFNATEFHTGVGFRFQKSRTGLAPIGNGNFSLTEGAAAQLRLADIVAASSCFPAGFEPIALPDDFVWPDGARPPAPLGNLPPGLALMDGGVFDNQGIDALLLADARARHAGEPLDLLFVSDVDQKSELAFFQFEREAAKGWLALPEILWFVRLTVLGALVSAVLLARDLRGANFSDVGVWFRLVLPMLVMLVVASAPVILYLWIRKKIRGRFSAKAEKLWHYLRRQKVSQAVELVELRGKSLVAMASKIFMKRIRSLQLAQLFADPRFRDRTVTSFIYELLQVAEAGPHLDYPDWLLPTNAQVACARTAHQVDTALWFDSSGELLSLVASGQSTTCFNLLEFVERRLEQTPDDAVLVGLRARLRSLWERLKADPYRFASESSRPVNVVGSKPPA
;
A
#
# COMPACT_ATOMS: atom_id res chain seq x y z
N MET A 1 41.95 -31.23 -11.65
CA MET A 1 42.76 -30.71 -10.53
C MET A 1 43.20 -29.32 -10.94
N GLU A 2 42.42 -28.32 -10.68
CA GLU A 2 42.82 -26.92 -10.76
C GLU A 2 42.22 -26.23 -9.52
N SER A 3 43.12 -25.74 -8.71
CA SER A 3 42.88 -25.09 -7.42
C SER A 3 42.33 -23.68 -7.67
N SER A 4 41.07 -23.43 -7.27
CA SER A 4 40.53 -22.07 -7.16
C SER A 4 41.08 -21.41 -5.89
N GLU A 5 42.02 -20.51 -6.08
CA GLU A 5 42.47 -19.56 -5.04
C GLU A 5 41.28 -18.66 -4.65
N SER A 6 40.84 -18.86 -3.42
CA SER A 6 39.95 -17.92 -2.73
C SER A 6 40.73 -16.64 -2.44
N ALA A 7 40.44 -15.57 -3.19
CA ALA A 7 40.92 -14.24 -2.86
C ALA A 7 40.31 -13.81 -1.51
N ALA A 8 41.16 -13.79 -0.47
CA ALA A 8 40.84 -13.24 0.83
C ALA A 8 40.53 -11.74 0.67
N VAL A 9 39.28 -11.35 0.85
CA VAL A 9 38.86 -9.94 0.97
C VAL A 9 39.55 -9.37 2.22
N ALA A 10 40.46 -8.42 2.03
CA ALA A 10 41.07 -7.70 3.11
C ALA A 10 40.01 -7.06 4.03
N PRO A 11 40.21 -7.08 5.35
CA PRO A 11 39.25 -6.46 6.26
C PRO A 11 39.20 -4.95 5.99
N GLU A 12 38.05 -4.44 5.54
CA GLU A 12 37.76 -3.01 5.45
C GLU A 12 38.07 -2.37 6.80
N THR A 13 39.01 -1.47 6.83
CA THR A 13 39.27 -0.60 7.96
C THR A 13 38.00 0.20 8.24
N VAL A 14 37.26 -0.20 9.25
CA VAL A 14 36.15 0.56 9.80
C VAL A 14 36.71 1.90 10.25
N ARG A 15 36.62 2.93 9.40
CA ARG A 15 36.84 4.30 9.82
C ARG A 15 35.80 4.61 10.88
N SER A 16 36.26 4.91 12.10
CA SER A 16 35.41 5.47 13.15
C SER A 16 34.56 6.59 12.56
N PRO A 17 33.24 6.61 12.81
CA PRO A 17 32.39 7.67 12.31
C PRO A 17 32.96 9.00 12.75
N LYS A 18 33.24 9.91 11.82
CA LYS A 18 33.55 11.30 12.16
C LYS A 18 32.41 11.80 13.02
N ALA A 19 32.73 12.24 14.24
CA ALA A 19 31.81 12.90 15.15
C ALA A 19 31.27 14.16 14.46
N SER A 20 30.16 14.02 13.78
CA SER A 20 29.36 15.16 13.30
C SER A 20 27.94 14.64 13.17
N GLY A 21 27.07 15.31 13.90
CA GLY A 21 25.67 14.95 14.03
C GLY A 21 25.00 14.58 12.71
N LEU A 22 23.85 14.00 12.81
CA LEU A 22 23.02 13.35 11.79
C LEU A 22 22.92 14.13 10.46
N GLY A 23 24.03 14.23 9.73
CA GLY A 23 24.16 15.05 8.50
C GLY A 23 23.57 14.38 7.26
N ARG A 24 23.48 13.05 7.26
CA ARG A 24 22.95 12.26 6.13
C ARG A 24 21.98 11.21 6.64
N ILE A 25 20.71 11.41 6.37
CA ILE A 25 19.62 10.56 6.85
C ILE A 25 19.04 9.77 5.70
N GLY A 26 18.86 8.46 5.90
CA GLY A 26 18.02 7.61 5.10
C GLY A 26 16.68 7.39 5.77
N LEU A 27 15.60 7.66 5.06
CA LEU A 27 14.24 7.63 5.57
C LEU A 27 13.41 6.55 4.87
N CYS A 28 12.81 5.66 5.66
CA CYS A 28 11.79 4.71 5.21
C CYS A 28 10.41 5.12 5.68
N LEU A 29 9.43 5.08 4.79
CA LEU A 29 8.01 5.31 5.08
C LEU A 29 7.22 4.06 4.68
N SER A 30 6.69 3.35 5.67
CA SER A 30 6.01 2.06 5.48
C SER A 30 4.65 2.18 4.78
N GLY A 31 4.15 1.04 4.31
CA GLY A 31 2.77 0.92 3.82
C GLY A 31 1.74 0.94 4.94
N GLY A 32 0.48 1.19 4.58
CA GLY A 32 -0.65 1.19 5.52
C GLY A 32 -1.75 2.20 5.16
N GLY A 33 -2.01 2.46 3.90
CA GLY A 33 -3.08 3.35 3.42
C GLY A 33 -2.96 4.79 3.95
N TYR A 34 -4.08 5.43 4.18
CA TYR A 34 -4.14 6.80 4.72
C TYR A 34 -3.62 6.89 6.16
N ARG A 35 -3.75 5.80 6.94
CA ARG A 35 -3.14 5.74 8.28
C ARG A 35 -1.63 5.97 8.21
N ALA A 36 -0.94 5.29 7.30
CA ALA A 36 0.48 5.48 7.08
C ALA A 36 0.78 6.89 6.54
N ALA A 37 0.03 7.34 5.55
CA ALA A 37 0.23 8.65 4.94
C ALA A 37 0.18 9.78 5.97
N ALA A 38 -0.81 9.78 6.87
CA ALA A 38 -0.97 10.79 7.91
C ALA A 38 0.09 10.69 9.02
N PHE A 39 0.40 9.46 9.48
CA PHE A 39 1.45 9.26 10.49
C PHE A 39 2.82 9.74 9.98
N HIS A 40 3.14 9.42 8.74
CA HIS A 40 4.40 9.86 8.11
C HIS A 40 4.44 11.36 7.85
N LEU A 41 3.30 12.00 7.56
CA LEU A 41 3.21 13.47 7.50
C LEU A 41 3.61 14.08 8.84
N GLY A 42 3.14 13.50 9.96
CA GLY A 42 3.55 13.88 11.31
C GLY A 42 5.05 13.69 11.56
N ALA A 43 5.60 12.55 11.12
CA ALA A 43 7.04 12.29 11.23
C ALA A 43 7.88 13.32 10.45
N LEU A 44 7.48 13.65 9.22
CA LEU A 44 8.15 14.70 8.42
C LEU A 44 8.05 16.09 9.08
N ASP A 45 6.88 16.43 9.63
CA ASP A 45 6.70 17.73 10.34
C ASP A 45 7.61 17.82 11.57
N LEU A 46 7.74 16.74 12.34
CA LEU A 46 8.68 16.75 13.46
C LEU A 46 10.13 16.83 12.99
N LEU A 47 10.54 16.08 11.96
CA LEU A 47 11.88 16.19 11.40
C LEU A 47 12.18 17.61 10.91
N GLN A 48 11.19 18.30 10.32
CA GLN A 48 11.29 19.71 9.93
C GLN A 48 11.51 20.62 11.14
N ARG A 49 10.71 20.48 12.20
CA ARG A 49 10.82 21.26 13.43
C ARG A 49 12.12 21.00 14.19
N ALA A 50 12.62 19.78 14.13
CA ALA A 50 13.92 19.40 14.69
C ALA A 50 15.10 19.90 13.85
N GLY A 51 14.88 20.41 12.63
CA GLY A 51 15.92 20.84 11.70
C GLY A 51 16.68 19.68 11.04
N LEU A 52 16.08 18.48 11.02
CA LEU A 52 16.66 17.26 10.46
C LEU A 52 16.14 16.94 9.05
N LEU A 53 14.99 17.48 8.65
CA LEU A 53 14.38 17.14 7.38
C LEU A 53 15.27 17.48 6.17
N SER A 54 16.03 18.60 6.25
CA SER A 54 17.00 19.00 5.22
C SER A 54 18.20 18.05 5.10
N ASN A 55 18.42 17.17 6.07
CA ASN A 55 19.49 16.17 6.07
C ASN A 55 19.06 14.82 5.47
N VAL A 56 17.80 14.66 5.09
CA VAL A 56 17.32 13.45 4.42
C VAL A 56 17.88 13.42 2.99
N ARG A 57 18.75 12.44 2.73
CA ARG A 57 19.43 12.22 1.45
C ARG A 57 18.85 11.05 0.67
N VAL A 58 18.33 10.07 1.38
CA VAL A 58 17.73 8.87 0.80
C VAL A 58 16.31 8.71 1.31
N LEU A 59 15.38 8.42 0.39
CA LEU A 59 13.97 8.18 0.69
C LEU A 59 13.53 6.84 0.09
N SER A 60 12.96 5.96 0.90
CA SER A 60 12.35 4.71 0.45
C SER A 60 10.91 4.62 0.95
N THR A 61 9.96 4.35 0.07
CA THR A 61 8.54 4.41 0.42
C THR A 61 7.74 3.25 -0.14
N ILE A 62 6.69 2.88 0.58
CA ILE A 62 5.78 1.78 0.24
C ILE A 62 4.33 2.26 0.40
N SER A 63 3.46 1.98 -0.58
CA SER A 63 1.99 2.14 -0.45
C SER A 63 1.58 3.48 0.16
N GLY A 64 0.94 3.51 1.34
CA GLY A 64 0.60 4.74 2.06
C GLY A 64 1.78 5.67 2.30
N GLY A 65 2.98 5.13 2.56
CA GLY A 65 4.21 5.93 2.63
C GLY A 65 4.58 6.57 1.30
N THR A 66 4.22 5.94 0.16
CA THR A 66 4.46 6.51 -1.16
C THR A 66 3.55 7.73 -1.44
N PHE A 67 2.33 7.77 -0.88
CA PHE A 67 1.53 9.01 -0.93
C PHE A 67 2.30 10.19 -0.35
N THR A 68 2.82 10.05 0.86
CA THR A 68 3.55 11.09 1.57
C THR A 68 4.89 11.40 0.90
N GLY A 69 5.68 10.36 0.64
CA GLY A 69 7.04 10.53 0.13
C GLY A 69 7.10 11.05 -1.31
N CYS A 70 6.19 10.59 -2.20
CA CYS A 70 6.11 11.09 -3.56
C CYS A 70 5.61 12.55 -3.59
N ALA A 71 4.59 12.89 -2.77
CA ALA A 71 4.11 14.25 -2.65
C ALA A 71 5.19 15.22 -2.12
N TRP A 72 5.96 14.77 -1.12
CA TRP A 72 7.07 15.55 -0.60
C TRP A 72 8.20 15.70 -1.63
N ALA A 73 8.62 14.63 -2.30
CA ALA A 73 9.62 14.69 -3.36
C ALA A 73 9.19 15.63 -4.51
N LEU A 74 7.91 15.59 -4.90
CA LEU A 74 7.36 16.49 -5.91
C LEU A 74 7.37 17.95 -5.45
N SER A 75 7.04 18.21 -4.19
CA SER A 75 7.10 19.53 -3.57
C SER A 75 8.53 20.10 -3.59
N LEU A 76 9.53 19.28 -3.22
CA LEU A 76 10.93 19.66 -3.32
C LEU A 76 11.34 19.98 -4.77
N ALA A 77 10.91 19.19 -5.74
CA ALA A 77 11.20 19.41 -7.16
C ALA A 77 10.55 20.70 -7.71
N ARG A 78 9.42 21.12 -7.12
CA ARG A 78 8.73 22.38 -7.42
C ARG A 78 9.28 23.59 -6.68
N GLY A 79 10.22 23.39 -5.74
CA GLY A 79 10.74 24.46 -4.89
C GLY A 79 9.73 25.00 -3.87
N GLU A 80 8.71 24.21 -3.52
CA GLU A 80 7.70 24.58 -2.54
C GLU A 80 8.26 24.50 -1.12
N THR A 81 7.74 25.36 -0.23
CA THR A 81 8.07 25.28 1.19
C THR A 81 7.43 24.03 1.82
N PHE A 82 8.01 23.53 2.91
CA PHE A 82 7.41 22.42 3.65
C PHE A 82 5.96 22.70 4.08
N GLN A 83 5.67 23.94 4.47
CA GLN A 83 4.32 24.35 4.88
C GLN A 83 3.31 24.24 3.71
N MET A 84 3.70 24.64 2.49
CA MET A 84 2.84 24.48 1.30
C MET A 84 2.58 23.02 0.99
N PHE A 85 3.62 22.17 1.06
CA PHE A 85 3.49 20.72 0.92
C PHE A 85 2.51 20.18 1.97
N TYR A 86 2.75 20.49 3.25
CA TYR A 86 1.95 19.99 4.37
C TYR A 86 0.46 20.32 4.17
N GLN A 87 0.14 21.57 3.90
CA GLN A 87 -1.25 22.02 3.75
C GLN A 87 -1.95 21.38 2.57
N ARG A 88 -1.28 21.30 1.41
CA ARG A 88 -1.84 20.66 0.22
C ARG A 88 -2.09 19.17 0.49
N PHE A 89 -1.12 18.47 1.05
CA PHE A 89 -1.22 17.04 1.29
C PHE A 89 -2.23 16.71 2.41
N HIS A 90 -2.22 17.48 3.50
CA HIS A 90 -3.23 17.37 4.56
C HIS A 90 -4.65 17.59 4.02
N GLY A 91 -4.85 18.64 3.22
CA GLY A 91 -6.14 18.92 2.59
C GLY A 91 -6.61 17.82 1.64
N PHE A 92 -5.69 17.19 0.90
CA PHE A 92 -6.01 16.02 0.08
C PHE A 92 -6.47 14.84 0.94
N LEU A 93 -5.75 14.52 2.01
CA LEU A 93 -6.10 13.41 2.92
C LEU A 93 -7.44 13.65 3.63
N GLU A 94 -7.72 14.89 4.04
CA GLU A 94 -8.96 15.26 4.73
C GLU A 94 -10.17 15.27 3.80
N GLY A 95 -9.99 15.78 2.58
CA GLY A 95 -11.09 16.04 1.65
C GLY A 95 -11.37 14.90 0.67
N THR A 96 -10.61 13.80 0.66
CA THR A 96 -10.71 12.79 -0.39
C THR A 96 -10.93 11.38 0.15
N ASP A 97 -12.12 10.85 -0.05
CA ASP A 97 -12.36 9.39 -0.05
C ASP A 97 -11.93 8.85 -1.43
N CYS A 98 -10.77 8.20 -1.48
CA CYS A 98 -10.21 7.69 -2.74
C CYS A 98 -11.04 6.56 -3.33
N ILE A 99 -11.66 5.70 -2.50
CA ILE A 99 -12.44 4.56 -3.02
C ILE A 99 -13.75 5.04 -3.62
N SER A 100 -14.51 5.87 -2.90
CA SER A 100 -15.75 6.44 -3.44
C SER A 100 -15.47 7.28 -4.69
N SER A 101 -14.41 8.09 -4.67
CA SER A 101 -13.98 8.89 -5.84
C SER A 101 -13.58 8.02 -7.03
N ALA A 102 -12.88 6.89 -6.82
CA ALA A 102 -12.50 5.96 -7.88
C ALA A 102 -13.72 5.23 -8.47
N LEU A 103 -14.68 4.84 -7.64
CA LEU A 103 -15.95 4.27 -8.11
C LEU A 103 -16.75 5.27 -8.96
N ASP A 104 -16.75 6.53 -8.57
CA ASP A 104 -17.33 7.62 -9.38
C ASP A 104 -16.61 7.79 -10.72
N GLU A 105 -15.28 7.75 -10.75
CA GLU A 105 -14.50 7.81 -12.00
C GLU A 105 -14.83 6.61 -12.92
N LEU A 106 -14.99 5.40 -12.36
CA LEU A 106 -15.41 4.23 -13.12
C LEU A 106 -16.80 4.41 -13.77
N SER A 107 -17.67 5.18 -13.13
CA SER A 107 -19.04 5.41 -13.63
C SER A 107 -19.09 6.45 -14.75
N ARG A 108 -18.22 7.45 -14.75
CA ARG A 108 -18.36 8.68 -15.54
C ARG A 108 -17.48 8.75 -16.78
N ARG A 109 -16.32 8.11 -16.82
CA ARG A 109 -15.31 8.36 -17.87
C ARG A 109 -14.91 7.10 -18.65
N PRO A 110 -14.62 7.22 -19.95
CA PRO A 110 -13.97 6.16 -20.71
C PRO A 110 -12.55 5.93 -20.17
N ALA A 111 -12.01 4.74 -20.44
CA ALA A 111 -10.63 4.42 -20.11
C ALA A 111 -9.65 5.32 -20.88
N THR A 112 -8.63 5.83 -20.20
CA THR A 112 -7.57 6.69 -20.76
C THR A 112 -6.23 5.99 -20.88
N THR A 113 -6.19 4.68 -20.55
CA THR A 113 -4.98 3.85 -20.62
C THR A 113 -4.89 3.13 -21.96
N PRO A 114 -3.67 2.75 -22.43
CA PRO A 114 -3.50 2.01 -23.69
C PRO A 114 -4.26 0.69 -23.75
N SER A 115 -4.43 0.00 -22.60
CA SER A 115 -5.20 -1.24 -22.50
C SER A 115 -6.70 -1.05 -22.75
N GLY A 116 -7.22 0.17 -22.59
CA GLY A 116 -8.66 0.45 -22.52
C GLY A 116 -9.36 -0.22 -21.33
N ARG A 117 -8.60 -0.84 -20.41
CA ARG A 117 -9.10 -1.55 -19.26
C ARG A 117 -9.58 -0.57 -18.19
N ARG A 118 -10.76 -0.85 -17.66
CA ARG A 118 -11.34 -0.10 -16.54
C ARG A 118 -11.27 -0.97 -15.30
N SER A 119 -10.40 -0.60 -14.37
CA SER A 119 -10.20 -1.29 -13.10
C SER A 119 -10.21 -0.27 -11.95
N LEU A 120 -10.44 -0.72 -10.72
CA LEU A 120 -10.49 0.17 -9.58
C LEU A 120 -9.15 0.90 -9.37
N ILE A 121 -8.02 0.21 -9.61
CA ILE A 121 -6.70 0.83 -9.45
C ILE A 121 -6.42 1.90 -10.52
N THR A 122 -6.84 1.70 -11.78
CA THR A 122 -6.68 2.71 -12.83
C THR A 122 -7.57 3.93 -12.55
N ALA A 123 -8.75 3.73 -11.97
CA ALA A 123 -9.61 4.81 -11.53
C ALA A 123 -9.03 5.55 -10.31
N ALA A 124 -8.47 4.84 -9.34
CA ALA A 124 -7.75 5.44 -8.22
C ALA A 124 -6.56 6.29 -8.68
N ALA A 125 -5.81 5.82 -9.70
CA ALA A 125 -4.75 6.62 -10.32
C ALA A 125 -5.25 7.95 -10.91
N GLN A 126 -6.50 8.03 -11.40
CA GLN A 126 -7.09 9.30 -11.83
C GLN A 126 -7.40 10.22 -10.65
N VAL A 127 -7.83 9.66 -9.50
CA VAL A 127 -8.02 10.45 -8.27
C VAL A 127 -6.68 11.00 -7.79
N TYR A 128 -5.61 10.20 -7.82
CA TYR A 128 -4.26 10.64 -7.44
C TYR A 128 -3.69 11.71 -8.39
N ALA A 129 -4.14 11.73 -9.64
CA ALA A 129 -3.76 12.71 -10.64
C ALA A 129 -4.55 14.04 -10.56
N ARG A 130 -5.41 14.22 -9.55
CA ARG A 130 -6.11 15.49 -9.36
C ARG A 130 -5.12 16.61 -9.02
N PRO A 131 -5.40 17.88 -9.45
CA PRO A 131 -4.49 19.03 -9.22
C PRO A 131 -4.14 19.26 -7.75
N GLU A 132 -5.07 18.97 -6.84
CA GLU A 132 -4.90 19.11 -5.39
C GLU A 132 -3.91 18.10 -4.80
N PHE A 133 -3.52 17.06 -5.57
CA PHE A 133 -2.54 16.08 -5.12
C PHE A 133 -1.30 16.04 -6.02
N MET A 134 -1.23 15.13 -7.01
CA MET A 134 -0.05 15.01 -7.89
C MET A 134 -0.15 15.85 -9.17
N GLY A 135 -1.38 16.13 -9.65
CA GLY A 135 -1.60 16.64 -10.99
C GLY A 135 -1.15 15.65 -12.05
N ASP A 136 -0.82 16.15 -13.24
CA ASP A 136 -0.23 15.35 -14.33
C ASP A 136 1.32 15.31 -14.25
N ALA A 137 1.88 15.43 -13.03
CA ALA A 137 3.33 15.43 -12.86
C ALA A 137 3.93 14.09 -13.31
N ARG A 138 5.06 14.18 -14.03
CA ARG A 138 5.77 13.03 -14.58
C ARG A 138 7.00 12.70 -13.75
N PHE A 139 7.41 11.44 -13.79
CA PHE A 139 8.58 10.95 -13.05
C PHE A 139 9.86 11.67 -13.45
N GLY A 140 9.97 12.10 -14.71
CA GLY A 140 11.07 12.94 -15.21
C GLY A 140 11.26 14.23 -14.42
N THR A 141 10.19 14.82 -13.87
CA THR A 141 10.29 15.99 -12.97
C THR A 141 11.14 15.68 -11.74
N LEU A 142 11.00 14.49 -11.17
CA LEU A 142 11.80 14.07 -10.00
C LEU A 142 13.21 13.63 -10.39
N LEU A 143 13.36 12.96 -11.55
CA LEU A 143 14.66 12.49 -12.03
C LEU A 143 15.59 13.66 -12.32
N SER A 144 15.07 14.72 -12.97
CA SER A 144 15.86 15.91 -13.36
C SER A 144 16.06 16.92 -12.23
N ALA A 145 15.22 16.87 -11.17
CA ALA A 145 15.30 17.84 -10.09
C ALA A 145 16.60 17.71 -9.28
N ASN A 146 17.25 18.85 -9.04
CA ASN A 146 18.38 18.95 -8.12
C ASN A 146 17.87 19.36 -6.74
N THR A 147 17.59 18.37 -5.91
CA THR A 147 17.08 18.54 -4.55
C THR A 147 18.01 17.90 -3.52
N GLN A 148 17.69 18.05 -2.24
CA GLN A 148 18.40 17.37 -1.16
C GLN A 148 18.28 15.83 -1.23
N LEU A 149 17.24 15.28 -1.88
CA LEU A 149 17.08 13.84 -2.09
C LEU A 149 18.03 13.37 -3.21
N GLU A 150 19.17 12.83 -2.83
CA GLU A 150 20.17 12.27 -3.76
C GLU A 150 19.70 10.95 -4.36
N GLN A 151 18.98 10.16 -3.58
CA GLN A 151 18.37 8.89 -3.99
C GLN A 151 16.95 8.79 -3.43
N PHE A 152 16.04 8.24 -4.21
CA PHE A 152 14.72 7.86 -3.72
C PHE A 152 14.22 6.62 -4.44
N SER A 153 13.31 5.89 -3.80
CA SER A 153 12.65 4.71 -4.34
C SER A 153 11.19 4.66 -3.92
N PHE A 154 10.29 4.63 -4.90
CA PHE A 154 8.88 4.30 -4.75
C PHE A 154 8.72 2.84 -5.13
N ASN A 155 8.42 1.99 -4.16
CA ASN A 155 8.55 0.56 -4.32
C ASN A 155 7.20 -0.10 -4.62
N ALA A 156 7.19 -1.02 -5.56
CA ALA A 156 6.10 -1.93 -5.88
C ALA A 156 6.62 -3.39 -5.83
N THR A 157 5.73 -4.36 -5.92
CA THR A 157 6.08 -5.77 -6.06
C THR A 157 5.80 -6.22 -7.49
N GLU A 158 6.78 -6.78 -8.16
CA GLU A 158 6.63 -7.40 -9.47
C GLU A 158 6.10 -8.83 -9.30
N PHE A 159 4.94 -9.11 -9.92
CA PHE A 159 4.16 -10.33 -9.67
C PHE A 159 4.59 -11.56 -10.48
N HIS A 160 5.43 -11.40 -11.50
CA HIS A 160 5.89 -12.54 -12.30
C HIS A 160 6.94 -13.37 -11.55
N THR A 161 7.83 -12.70 -10.84
CA THR A 161 8.92 -13.33 -10.10
C THR A 161 8.84 -13.13 -8.59
N GLY A 162 7.94 -12.25 -8.10
CA GLY A 162 7.72 -11.99 -6.69
C GLY A 162 8.79 -11.15 -6.02
N VAL A 163 9.52 -10.33 -6.78
CA VAL A 163 10.59 -9.46 -6.25
C VAL A 163 10.18 -7.98 -6.30
N GLY A 164 10.88 -7.15 -5.53
CA GLY A 164 10.63 -5.71 -5.51
C GLY A 164 10.90 -5.07 -6.87
N PHE A 165 10.03 -4.14 -7.30
CA PHE A 165 10.18 -3.27 -8.46
C PHE A 165 10.29 -1.83 -7.97
N ARG A 166 11.37 -1.11 -8.36
CA ARG A 166 11.69 0.20 -7.81
C ARG A 166 11.60 1.27 -8.88
N PHE A 167 10.67 2.20 -8.73
CA PHE A 167 10.69 3.49 -9.42
C PHE A 167 11.65 4.39 -8.67
N GLN A 168 12.92 4.43 -9.11
CA GLN A 168 13.98 5.02 -8.31
C GLN A 168 14.86 5.97 -9.09
N LYS A 169 15.45 6.93 -8.35
CA LYS A 169 16.60 7.73 -8.73
C LYS A 169 17.81 7.29 -7.92
N SER A 170 18.91 7.00 -8.54
CA SER A 170 20.19 6.79 -7.85
C SER A 170 21.20 7.85 -8.23
N ARG A 171 22.05 8.22 -7.28
CA ARG A 171 23.08 9.24 -7.49
C ARG A 171 24.07 8.86 -8.59
N THR A 172 24.37 7.58 -8.73
CA THR A 172 25.35 7.07 -9.70
C THR A 172 24.75 6.75 -11.06
N GLY A 173 23.44 6.83 -11.23
CA GLY A 173 22.74 6.37 -12.44
C GLY A 173 22.82 4.86 -12.69
N LEU A 174 23.52 4.11 -11.82
CA LEU A 174 23.79 2.67 -12.02
C LEU A 174 22.65 1.76 -11.55
N ALA A 175 21.71 2.26 -10.74
CA ALA A 175 20.58 1.47 -10.29
C ALA A 175 19.48 1.48 -11.36
N PRO A 176 19.02 0.30 -11.84
CA PRO A 176 17.97 0.23 -12.84
C PRO A 176 16.64 0.77 -12.27
N ILE A 177 15.84 1.42 -13.11
CA ILE A 177 14.43 1.71 -12.79
C ILE A 177 13.65 0.43 -13.05
N GLY A 178 13.40 -0.34 -11.99
CA GLY A 178 12.88 -1.69 -12.06
C GLY A 178 13.51 -2.62 -11.03
N ASN A 179 13.90 -3.81 -11.45
CA ASN A 179 14.63 -4.79 -10.64
C ASN A 179 15.74 -5.48 -11.47
N GLY A 180 16.33 -6.53 -10.91
CA GLY A 180 17.40 -7.27 -11.63
C GLY A 180 16.91 -8.05 -12.85
N ASN A 181 15.60 -8.33 -12.94
CA ASN A 181 15.00 -9.11 -14.04
C ASN A 181 14.44 -8.19 -15.12
N PHE A 182 13.75 -7.12 -14.72
CA PHE A 182 13.00 -6.23 -15.59
C PHE A 182 13.31 -4.77 -15.27
N SER A 183 13.54 -3.96 -16.30
CA SER A 183 13.84 -2.54 -16.12
C SER A 183 13.30 -1.68 -17.28
N LEU A 184 13.03 -0.43 -16.97
CA LEU A 184 12.69 0.62 -17.92
C LEU A 184 13.95 1.34 -18.39
N THR A 185 13.93 1.87 -19.62
CA THR A 185 14.87 2.92 -20.01
C THR A 185 14.56 4.20 -19.23
N GLU A 186 15.57 5.04 -18.97
CA GLU A 186 15.36 6.31 -18.28
C GLU A 186 14.38 7.23 -19.03
N GLY A 187 14.46 7.27 -20.36
CA GLY A 187 13.56 8.05 -21.21
C GLY A 187 12.10 7.59 -21.13
N ALA A 188 11.86 6.27 -21.05
CA ALA A 188 10.52 5.73 -20.87
C ALA A 188 10.01 6.00 -19.45
N ALA A 189 10.86 5.77 -18.45
CA ALA A 189 10.53 6.01 -17.05
C ALA A 189 10.18 7.49 -16.80
N ALA A 190 10.93 8.42 -17.40
CA ALA A 190 10.67 9.86 -17.26
C ALA A 190 9.25 10.28 -17.69
N GLN A 191 8.63 9.54 -18.60
CA GLN A 191 7.27 9.82 -19.10
C GLN A 191 6.17 9.22 -18.21
N LEU A 192 6.49 8.34 -17.24
CA LEU A 192 5.51 7.79 -16.33
C LEU A 192 4.86 8.89 -15.50
N ARG A 193 3.54 8.84 -15.36
CA ARG A 193 2.80 9.75 -14.48
C ARG A 193 3.01 9.32 -13.02
N LEU A 194 3.30 10.28 -12.13
CA LEU A 194 3.53 9.98 -10.71
C LEU A 194 2.33 9.32 -10.05
N ALA A 195 1.12 9.72 -10.44
CA ALA A 195 -0.11 9.11 -9.94
C ALA A 195 -0.20 7.60 -10.24
N ASP A 196 0.28 7.16 -11.41
CA ASP A 196 0.30 5.74 -11.76
C ASP A 196 1.39 4.98 -10.99
N ILE A 197 2.52 5.62 -10.68
CA ILE A 197 3.57 5.07 -9.81
C ILE A 197 3.03 4.89 -8.38
N VAL A 198 2.33 5.89 -7.84
CA VAL A 198 1.67 5.79 -6.53
C VAL A 198 0.63 4.67 -6.54
N ALA A 199 -0.16 4.56 -7.62
CA ALA A 199 -1.12 3.46 -7.78
C ALA A 199 -0.44 2.09 -7.79
N ALA A 200 0.65 1.92 -8.53
CA ALA A 200 1.41 0.68 -8.56
C ALA A 200 2.00 0.30 -7.19
N SER A 201 2.47 1.31 -6.42
CA SER A 201 2.99 1.11 -5.07
C SER A 201 1.90 0.80 -4.04
N SER A 202 0.66 1.23 -4.25
CA SER A 202 -0.46 1.11 -3.31
C SER A 202 -1.58 0.17 -3.76
N CYS A 203 -1.33 -0.63 -4.77
CA CYS A 203 -2.23 -1.62 -5.35
C CYS A 203 -2.38 -2.85 -4.44
N PHE A 204 -3.03 -2.66 -3.29
CA PHE A 204 -3.11 -3.67 -2.23
C PHE A 204 -3.90 -4.91 -2.66
N PRO A 205 -3.37 -6.14 -2.43
CA PRO A 205 -4.05 -7.39 -2.78
C PRO A 205 -5.43 -7.51 -2.12
N ALA A 206 -6.40 -8.02 -2.86
CA ALA A 206 -7.81 -8.13 -2.50
C ALA A 206 -8.61 -6.81 -2.49
N GLY A 207 -7.97 -5.65 -2.34
CA GLY A 207 -8.61 -4.34 -2.51
C GLY A 207 -8.58 -3.86 -3.96
N PHE A 208 -7.48 -4.16 -4.65
CA PHE A 208 -7.25 -3.74 -6.04
C PHE A 208 -6.78 -4.91 -6.91
N GLU A 209 -6.98 -4.75 -8.22
CA GLU A 209 -6.40 -5.61 -9.23
C GLU A 209 -4.93 -5.24 -9.47
N PRO A 210 -4.06 -6.18 -9.92
CA PRO A 210 -2.72 -5.83 -10.37
C PRO A 210 -2.76 -4.79 -11.50
N ILE A 211 -1.90 -3.77 -11.42
CA ILE A 211 -1.73 -2.78 -12.48
C ILE A 211 -0.68 -3.27 -13.50
N ALA A 212 -1.00 -3.22 -14.77
CA ALA A 212 -0.11 -3.70 -15.84
C ALA A 212 0.76 -2.56 -16.38
N LEU A 213 2.09 -2.73 -16.32
CA LEU A 213 3.04 -1.83 -16.95
C LEU A 213 3.45 -2.42 -18.31
N PRO A 214 3.35 -1.70 -19.43
CA PRO A 214 2.98 -0.29 -19.60
C PRO A 214 1.48 -0.02 -19.84
N ASP A 215 0.67 -1.05 -19.94
CA ASP A 215 -0.63 -1.01 -20.60
C ASP A 215 -1.70 -0.24 -19.80
N ASP A 216 -1.63 -0.23 -18.48
CA ASP A 216 -2.55 0.46 -17.57
C ASP A 216 -2.04 1.84 -17.12
N PHE A 217 -0.87 2.28 -17.62
CA PHE A 217 -0.29 3.58 -17.30
C PHE A 217 -0.73 4.64 -18.31
N VAL A 218 -0.93 5.89 -17.87
CA VAL A 218 -1.30 7.02 -18.72
C VAL A 218 -0.05 7.69 -19.28
N TRP A 219 0.11 7.61 -20.59
CA TRP A 219 1.22 8.22 -21.31
C TRP A 219 0.86 9.64 -21.77
N PRO A 220 1.87 10.50 -22.08
CA PRO A 220 1.60 11.85 -22.56
C PRO A 220 0.69 11.84 -23.80
N ASP A 221 -0.27 12.77 -23.86
CA ASP A 221 -1.17 12.98 -25.00
C ASP A 221 -1.97 11.75 -25.46
N GLY A 222 -2.20 10.77 -24.56
CA GLY A 222 -2.82 9.49 -24.90
C GLY A 222 -1.99 8.64 -25.85
N ALA A 223 -0.69 8.95 -25.99
CA ALA A 223 0.24 8.26 -26.86
C ALA A 223 0.48 6.81 -26.42
N ARG A 224 1.05 6.03 -27.31
CA ARG A 224 1.60 4.70 -26.96
C ARG A 224 2.86 4.87 -26.13
N PRO A 225 3.21 3.84 -25.31
CA PRO A 225 4.49 3.84 -24.61
C PRO A 225 5.65 4.13 -25.57
N PRO A 226 6.66 4.91 -25.15
CA PRO A 226 7.83 5.19 -25.98
C PRO A 226 8.64 3.92 -26.25
N ALA A 227 9.29 3.87 -27.41
CA ALA A 227 10.21 2.80 -27.75
C ALA A 227 11.66 3.34 -27.81
N PRO A 228 12.67 2.65 -27.23
CA PRO A 228 12.55 1.38 -26.49
C PRO A 228 12.06 1.57 -25.05
N LEU A 229 11.14 0.70 -24.62
CA LEU A 229 10.57 0.76 -23.29
C LEU A 229 11.56 0.23 -22.21
N GLY A 230 12.41 -0.72 -22.59
CA GLY A 230 13.31 -1.47 -21.72
C GLY A 230 13.17 -2.98 -21.97
N ASN A 231 13.54 -3.80 -20.99
CA ASN A 231 13.43 -5.26 -21.07
C ASN A 231 12.19 -5.78 -20.30
N LEU A 232 11.04 -5.13 -20.45
CA LEU A 232 9.80 -5.53 -19.80
C LEU A 232 9.09 -6.66 -20.57
N PRO A 233 8.52 -7.67 -19.90
CA PRO A 233 7.62 -8.60 -20.52
C PRO A 233 6.28 -7.89 -20.85
N PRO A 234 5.52 -8.35 -21.84
CA PRO A 234 4.20 -7.83 -22.13
C PRO A 234 3.30 -7.89 -20.89
N GLY A 235 2.68 -6.75 -20.52
CA GLY A 235 1.74 -6.70 -19.40
C GLY A 235 2.36 -7.06 -18.04
N LEU A 236 3.54 -6.50 -17.73
CA LEU A 236 4.20 -6.71 -16.43
C LEU A 236 3.26 -6.30 -15.29
N ALA A 237 2.79 -7.28 -14.52
CA ALA A 237 1.87 -7.03 -13.41
C ALA A 237 2.62 -6.53 -12.18
N LEU A 238 2.18 -5.39 -11.65
CA LEU A 238 2.69 -4.80 -10.41
C LEU A 238 1.60 -4.80 -9.34
N MET A 239 2.02 -4.99 -8.09
CA MET A 239 1.19 -4.94 -6.89
C MET A 239 1.86 -4.08 -5.83
N ASP A 240 1.12 -3.84 -4.74
CA ASP A 240 1.60 -3.10 -3.56
C ASP A 240 3.01 -3.56 -3.13
N GLY A 241 3.87 -2.60 -2.88
CA GLY A 241 5.24 -2.86 -2.45
C GLY A 241 5.33 -3.63 -1.14
N GLY A 242 4.32 -3.52 -0.29
CA GLY A 242 4.24 -4.21 0.99
C GLY A 242 4.17 -5.74 0.89
N VAL A 243 3.87 -6.29 -0.27
CA VAL A 243 3.92 -7.75 -0.50
C VAL A 243 5.36 -8.25 -0.44
N PHE A 244 6.33 -7.48 -0.95
CA PHE A 244 7.75 -7.80 -0.92
C PHE A 244 8.45 -7.23 0.32
N ASP A 245 8.26 -5.94 0.61
CA ASP A 245 8.89 -5.21 1.70
C ASP A 245 7.95 -4.08 2.16
N ASN A 246 7.29 -4.23 3.29
CA ASN A 246 6.31 -3.23 3.72
C ASN A 246 6.91 -2.02 4.44
N GLN A 247 8.19 -2.03 4.75
CA GLN A 247 8.89 -0.95 5.45
C GLN A 247 9.82 -0.14 4.53
N GLY A 248 10.15 -0.68 3.36
CA GLY A 248 11.08 -0.07 2.41
C GLY A 248 12.56 -0.21 2.81
N ILE A 249 12.85 -1.13 3.73
CA ILE A 249 14.21 -1.35 4.27
C ILE A 249 15.16 -1.88 3.20
N ASP A 250 14.71 -2.82 2.35
CA ASP A 250 15.56 -3.41 1.32
C ASP A 250 16.11 -2.35 0.35
N ALA A 251 15.24 -1.45 -0.13
CA ALA A 251 15.66 -0.37 -1.02
C ALA A 251 16.57 0.65 -0.30
N LEU A 252 16.31 0.93 0.99
CA LEU A 252 17.16 1.81 1.81
C LEU A 252 18.56 1.22 1.98
N LEU A 253 18.67 -0.07 2.31
CA LEU A 253 19.97 -0.74 2.49
C LEU A 253 20.78 -0.79 1.18
N LEU A 254 20.12 -0.99 0.04
CA LEU A 254 20.77 -0.90 -1.28
C LEU A 254 21.28 0.53 -1.56
N ALA A 255 20.50 1.55 -1.19
CA ALA A 255 20.90 2.95 -1.35
C ALA A 255 22.07 3.33 -0.42
N ASP A 256 22.04 2.86 0.84
CA ASP A 256 23.14 3.02 1.79
C ASP A 256 24.43 2.32 1.33
N ALA A 257 24.30 1.12 0.76
CA ALA A 257 25.46 0.43 0.18
C ALA A 257 26.09 1.24 -0.95
N ARG A 258 25.28 1.83 -1.84
CA ARG A 258 25.77 2.74 -2.90
C ARG A 258 26.43 4.00 -2.32
N ALA A 259 25.81 4.61 -1.30
CA ALA A 259 26.33 5.78 -0.61
C ALA A 259 27.68 5.48 0.07
N ARG A 260 27.79 4.35 0.77
CA ARG A 260 29.05 3.90 1.38
C ARG A 260 30.14 3.64 0.32
N HIS A 261 29.79 3.02 -0.79
CA HIS A 261 30.74 2.80 -1.88
C HIS A 261 31.25 4.12 -2.49
N ALA A 262 30.43 5.16 -2.50
CA ALA A 262 30.81 6.51 -2.90
C ALA A 262 31.57 7.30 -1.81
N GLY A 263 31.85 6.70 -0.64
CA GLY A 263 32.52 7.35 0.48
C GLY A 263 31.65 8.30 1.31
N GLU A 264 30.33 8.26 1.12
CA GLU A 264 29.36 9.15 1.76
C GLU A 264 28.26 8.34 2.48
N PRO A 265 28.59 7.55 3.52
CA PRO A 265 27.63 6.72 4.23
C PRO A 265 26.51 7.55 4.86
N LEU A 266 25.35 6.92 5.09
CA LEU A 266 24.30 7.52 5.90
C LEU A 266 24.67 7.47 7.39
N ASP A 267 24.40 8.55 8.12
CA ASP A 267 24.65 8.62 9.56
C ASP A 267 23.49 8.02 10.37
N LEU A 268 22.28 8.12 9.84
CA LEU A 268 21.05 7.61 10.46
C LEU A 268 20.18 6.90 9.43
N LEU A 269 19.65 5.74 9.81
CA LEU A 269 18.59 5.02 9.13
C LEU A 269 17.32 5.18 9.96
N PHE A 270 16.34 5.94 9.46
CA PHE A 270 15.09 6.20 10.16
C PHE A 270 13.95 5.42 9.48
N VAL A 271 13.32 4.49 10.22
CA VAL A 271 12.22 3.66 9.73
C VAL A 271 10.94 4.04 10.44
N SER A 272 10.03 4.71 9.73
CA SER A 272 8.70 5.06 10.21
C SER A 272 7.69 4.00 9.78
N ASP A 273 7.00 3.36 10.74
CA ASP A 273 6.14 2.21 10.49
C ASP A 273 4.83 2.26 11.28
N VAL A 274 3.73 1.92 10.62
CA VAL A 274 2.37 1.91 11.18
C VAL A 274 1.83 0.50 11.43
N ASP A 275 2.70 -0.48 11.72
CA ASP A 275 2.24 -1.83 12.04
C ASP A 275 1.34 -1.87 13.29
N GLN A 276 0.35 -2.75 13.29
CA GLN A 276 -0.52 -3.01 14.43
C GLN A 276 -0.07 -4.29 15.14
N LYS A 277 0.67 -4.16 16.25
CA LYS A 277 1.28 -5.30 16.95
C LYS A 277 0.27 -6.26 17.58
N SER A 278 -0.84 -5.73 18.08
CA SER A 278 -1.84 -6.47 18.87
C SER A 278 -3.05 -6.97 18.06
N GLU A 279 -3.11 -6.70 16.76
CA GLU A 279 -4.23 -7.18 15.95
C GLU A 279 -4.19 -8.68 15.73
N LEU A 280 -5.29 -9.35 16.08
CA LEU A 280 -5.46 -10.76 15.75
C LEU A 280 -5.60 -10.88 14.22
N ALA A 281 -4.69 -11.63 13.60
CA ALA A 281 -4.64 -11.78 12.15
C ALA A 281 -5.87 -12.47 11.56
N PHE A 282 -6.48 -13.36 12.34
CA PHE A 282 -7.64 -14.14 11.90
C PHE A 282 -8.51 -14.53 13.10
N PHE A 283 -9.81 -14.28 13.00
CA PHE A 283 -10.81 -14.79 13.92
C PHE A 283 -11.53 -15.97 13.29
N GLN A 284 -11.51 -17.10 13.96
CA GLN A 284 -12.39 -18.20 13.61
C GLN A 284 -13.77 -17.88 14.20
N PHE A 285 -14.77 -17.75 13.34
CA PHE A 285 -16.14 -17.49 13.78
C PHE A 285 -16.61 -18.60 14.70
N GLU A 286 -17.35 -18.23 15.76
CA GLU A 286 -18.17 -19.19 16.49
C GLU A 286 -19.10 -19.86 15.48
N ARG A 287 -19.06 -21.19 15.44
CA ARG A 287 -19.93 -21.97 14.55
C ARG A 287 -21.37 -21.82 15.05
N GLU A 288 -22.10 -20.88 14.49
CA GLU A 288 -23.55 -20.97 14.59
C GLU A 288 -24.00 -22.29 13.93
N ALA A 289 -24.87 -23.05 14.65
CA ALA A 289 -25.47 -24.24 14.07
C ALA A 289 -26.09 -23.85 12.72
N ALA A 290 -25.72 -24.56 11.65
CA ALA A 290 -26.13 -24.23 10.30
C ALA A 290 -27.65 -24.05 10.19
N LYS A 291 -28.09 -22.80 10.25
CA LYS A 291 -29.51 -22.40 10.10
C LYS A 291 -29.85 -22.52 8.60
N GLY A 292 -30.54 -23.56 8.23
CA GLY A 292 -31.03 -23.74 6.86
C GLY A 292 -31.48 -25.17 6.63
N TRP A 293 -32.62 -25.32 6.00
CA TRP A 293 -33.21 -26.62 5.67
C TRP A 293 -32.79 -27.12 4.29
N LEU A 294 -32.35 -26.21 3.40
CA LEU A 294 -31.97 -26.54 2.02
C LEU A 294 -30.57 -27.16 1.94
N ALA A 295 -30.51 -28.43 1.60
CA ALA A 295 -29.29 -29.09 1.20
C ALA A 295 -29.07 -29.04 -0.33
N LEU A 296 -27.85 -29.12 -0.78
CA LEU A 296 -27.53 -29.11 -2.22
C LEU A 296 -28.25 -30.20 -3.02
N PRO A 297 -28.47 -31.44 -2.49
CA PRO A 297 -29.27 -32.46 -3.15
C PRO A 297 -30.72 -32.04 -3.36
N GLU A 298 -31.33 -31.33 -2.42
CA GLU A 298 -32.72 -30.87 -2.50
C GLU A 298 -32.89 -29.81 -3.59
N ILE A 299 -31.95 -28.87 -3.69
CA ILE A 299 -31.93 -27.91 -4.78
C ILE A 299 -31.76 -28.60 -6.13
N LEU A 300 -30.87 -29.58 -6.23
CA LEU A 300 -30.68 -30.36 -7.46
C LEU A 300 -31.95 -31.16 -7.81
N TRP A 301 -32.69 -31.64 -6.80
CA TRP A 301 -33.96 -32.31 -7.00
C TRP A 301 -35.01 -31.33 -7.51
N PHE A 302 -35.16 -30.14 -6.88
CA PHE A 302 -36.04 -29.07 -7.37
C PHE A 302 -35.70 -28.65 -8.80
N VAL A 303 -34.44 -28.46 -9.13
CA VAL A 303 -33.99 -28.15 -10.49
C VAL A 303 -34.38 -29.26 -11.47
N ARG A 304 -34.24 -30.54 -11.09
CA ARG A 304 -34.65 -31.66 -11.92
C ARG A 304 -36.16 -31.68 -12.15
N LEU A 305 -36.97 -31.44 -11.11
CA LEU A 305 -38.41 -31.34 -11.23
C LEU A 305 -38.82 -30.17 -12.13
N THR A 306 -38.20 -29.01 -11.95
CA THR A 306 -38.47 -27.82 -12.79
C THR A 306 -38.13 -28.10 -14.25
N VAL A 307 -36.98 -28.73 -14.51
CA VAL A 307 -36.54 -29.13 -15.88
C VAL A 307 -37.57 -30.14 -16.45
N LEU A 308 -37.95 -31.14 -15.68
CA LEU A 308 -38.94 -32.15 -16.13
C LEU A 308 -40.29 -31.50 -16.41
N GLY A 309 -40.78 -30.64 -15.50
CA GLY A 309 -42.03 -29.91 -15.69
C GLY A 309 -42.00 -29.00 -16.93
N ALA A 310 -40.90 -28.29 -17.13
CA ALA A 310 -40.70 -27.44 -18.31
C ALA A 310 -40.66 -28.26 -19.62
N LEU A 311 -40.03 -29.44 -19.62
CA LEU A 311 -40.02 -30.32 -20.76
C LEU A 311 -41.41 -30.91 -21.08
N VAL A 312 -42.14 -31.35 -20.04
CA VAL A 312 -43.51 -31.83 -20.20
C VAL A 312 -44.40 -30.70 -20.76
N SER A 313 -44.32 -29.50 -20.20
CA SER A 313 -45.07 -28.34 -20.68
C SER A 313 -44.71 -27.98 -22.14
N ALA A 314 -43.43 -28.03 -22.50
CA ALA A 314 -43.00 -27.79 -23.87
C ALA A 314 -43.54 -28.83 -24.85
N VAL A 315 -43.59 -30.11 -24.44
CA VAL A 315 -44.17 -31.22 -25.24
C VAL A 315 -45.66 -31.03 -25.44
N LEU A 316 -46.41 -30.66 -24.38
CA LEU A 316 -47.86 -30.39 -24.47
C LEU A 316 -48.16 -29.20 -25.40
N LEU A 317 -47.40 -28.11 -25.28
CA LEU A 317 -47.51 -26.93 -26.15
C LEU A 317 -47.15 -27.28 -27.60
N ALA A 318 -46.14 -28.10 -27.81
CA ALA A 318 -45.74 -28.58 -29.16
C ALA A 318 -46.81 -29.48 -29.79
N ARG A 319 -47.56 -30.26 -28.96
CA ARG A 319 -48.71 -31.03 -29.42
C ARG A 319 -49.83 -30.11 -29.92
N ASP A 320 -50.13 -29.07 -29.16
CA ASP A 320 -51.18 -28.10 -29.50
C ASP A 320 -50.83 -27.28 -30.75
N LEU A 321 -49.53 -27.05 -31.02
CA LEU A 321 -49.06 -26.39 -32.23
C LEU A 321 -49.34 -27.18 -33.51
N ARG A 322 -49.50 -28.52 -33.46
CA ARG A 322 -49.77 -29.36 -34.65
C ARG A 322 -51.05 -29.03 -35.37
N GLY A 323 -52.03 -28.42 -34.66
CA GLY A 323 -53.31 -27.98 -35.25
C GLY A 323 -53.48 -26.47 -35.36
N ALA A 324 -52.45 -25.68 -35.04
CA ALA A 324 -52.55 -24.24 -34.96
C ALA A 324 -52.35 -23.54 -36.30
N ASN A 325 -53.14 -22.48 -36.54
CA ASN A 325 -52.97 -21.62 -37.71
C ASN A 325 -51.92 -20.56 -37.41
N PHE A 326 -50.73 -20.68 -37.97
CA PHE A 326 -49.58 -19.78 -37.76
C PHE A 326 -49.78 -18.35 -38.35
N SER A 327 -50.85 -18.14 -39.12
CA SER A 327 -51.22 -16.80 -39.58
C SER A 327 -51.89 -15.96 -38.48
N ASP A 328 -52.36 -16.62 -37.38
CA ASP A 328 -52.91 -15.92 -36.22
C ASP A 328 -51.79 -15.49 -35.28
N VAL A 329 -51.64 -14.19 -35.09
CA VAL A 329 -50.67 -13.58 -34.15
C VAL A 329 -50.92 -14.09 -32.72
N GLY A 330 -52.14 -14.41 -32.35
CA GLY A 330 -52.47 -14.98 -31.03
C GLY A 330 -51.83 -16.34 -30.75
N VAL A 331 -51.57 -17.17 -31.77
CA VAL A 331 -50.89 -18.47 -31.65
C VAL A 331 -49.45 -18.26 -31.22
N TRP A 332 -48.78 -17.24 -31.74
CA TRP A 332 -47.37 -16.92 -31.35
C TRP A 332 -47.23 -16.57 -29.88
N PHE A 333 -48.17 -15.75 -29.37
CA PHE A 333 -48.12 -15.35 -27.96
C PHE A 333 -48.65 -16.43 -27.00
N ARG A 334 -49.60 -17.24 -27.39
CA ARG A 334 -50.23 -18.23 -26.51
C ARG A 334 -49.53 -19.58 -26.49
N LEU A 335 -48.90 -19.98 -27.59
CA LEU A 335 -48.27 -21.29 -27.71
C LEU A 335 -46.76 -21.22 -27.96
N VAL A 336 -46.30 -20.45 -28.94
CA VAL A 336 -44.87 -20.44 -29.34
C VAL A 336 -43.99 -19.77 -28.29
N LEU A 337 -44.36 -18.60 -27.79
CA LEU A 337 -43.57 -17.86 -26.80
C LEU A 337 -43.46 -18.63 -25.46
N PRO A 338 -44.57 -19.16 -24.86
CA PRO A 338 -44.43 -19.97 -23.66
C PRO A 338 -43.60 -21.24 -23.87
N MET A 339 -43.72 -21.90 -25.03
CA MET A 339 -42.89 -23.06 -25.36
C MET A 339 -41.39 -22.70 -25.37
N LEU A 340 -41.03 -21.60 -26.01
CA LEU A 340 -39.63 -21.11 -26.03
C LEU A 340 -39.14 -20.77 -24.62
N VAL A 341 -39.95 -20.10 -23.83
CA VAL A 341 -39.61 -19.79 -22.43
C VAL A 341 -39.39 -21.06 -21.63
N MET A 342 -40.24 -22.07 -21.77
CA MET A 342 -40.08 -23.37 -21.08
C MET A 342 -38.84 -24.11 -21.53
N LEU A 343 -38.48 -24.06 -22.81
CA LEU A 343 -37.20 -24.63 -23.32
C LEU A 343 -35.98 -23.92 -22.75
N VAL A 344 -36.02 -22.58 -22.63
CA VAL A 344 -34.93 -21.81 -21.99
C VAL A 344 -34.84 -22.17 -20.51
N VAL A 345 -35.94 -22.22 -19.78
CA VAL A 345 -35.97 -22.61 -18.37
C VAL A 345 -35.47 -24.03 -18.15
N ALA A 346 -35.75 -24.97 -19.06
CA ALA A 346 -35.26 -26.34 -18.99
C ALA A 346 -33.76 -26.43 -19.34
N SER A 347 -33.30 -25.68 -20.33
CA SER A 347 -31.91 -25.76 -20.84
C SER A 347 -30.91 -25.00 -19.99
N ALA A 348 -31.27 -23.84 -19.43
CA ALA A 348 -30.35 -22.97 -18.70
C ALA A 348 -29.64 -23.67 -17.51
N PRO A 349 -30.33 -24.41 -16.62
CA PRO A 349 -29.65 -25.15 -15.55
C PRO A 349 -28.72 -26.25 -16.05
N VAL A 350 -29.08 -26.91 -17.16
CA VAL A 350 -28.25 -27.95 -17.77
C VAL A 350 -26.99 -27.36 -18.38
N ILE A 351 -27.12 -26.26 -19.10
CA ILE A 351 -25.98 -25.54 -19.68
C ILE A 351 -25.06 -25.03 -18.57
N LEU A 352 -25.61 -24.42 -17.52
CA LEU A 352 -24.85 -23.95 -16.37
C LEU A 352 -24.11 -25.10 -15.68
N TYR A 353 -24.78 -26.23 -15.47
CA TYR A 353 -24.16 -27.43 -14.90
C TYR A 353 -23.01 -27.96 -15.76
N LEU A 354 -23.21 -28.06 -17.08
CA LEU A 354 -22.18 -28.52 -18.01
C LEU A 354 -21.00 -27.55 -18.07
N TRP A 355 -21.27 -26.25 -18.04
CA TRP A 355 -20.24 -25.20 -18.02
C TRP A 355 -19.39 -25.26 -16.74
N ILE A 356 -20.04 -25.34 -15.57
CA ILE A 356 -19.37 -25.51 -14.27
C ILE A 356 -18.54 -26.79 -14.27
N ARG A 357 -19.14 -27.91 -14.73
CA ARG A 357 -18.46 -29.22 -14.84
C ARG A 357 -17.23 -29.17 -15.75
N LYS A 358 -17.33 -28.49 -16.90
CA LYS A 358 -16.22 -28.32 -17.85
C LYS A 358 -15.10 -27.48 -17.22
N LYS A 359 -15.43 -26.40 -16.52
CA LYS A 359 -14.47 -25.51 -15.87
C LYS A 359 -13.75 -26.18 -14.69
N ILE A 360 -14.46 -27.00 -13.92
CA ILE A 360 -13.89 -27.78 -12.80
C ILE A 360 -13.02 -28.94 -13.33
N ARG A 361 -13.46 -29.69 -14.35
CA ARG A 361 -12.71 -30.80 -14.93
C ARG A 361 -11.37 -30.34 -15.52
N GLY A 362 -11.30 -29.17 -16.12
CA GLY A 362 -10.07 -28.63 -16.70
C GLY A 362 -8.98 -28.32 -15.68
N ARG A 363 -9.34 -28.06 -14.41
CA ARG A 363 -8.41 -27.67 -13.34
C ARG A 363 -8.12 -28.75 -12.29
N PHE A 364 -9.00 -29.75 -12.10
CA PHE A 364 -8.94 -30.70 -10.96
C PHE A 364 -9.26 -32.16 -11.37
N SER A 365 -8.64 -32.70 -12.40
CA SER A 365 -9.09 -33.93 -13.09
C SER A 365 -9.30 -35.17 -12.21
N ALA A 366 -8.43 -35.48 -11.25
CA ALA A 366 -8.53 -36.70 -10.43
C ALA A 366 -9.21 -36.54 -9.07
N LYS A 367 -9.28 -35.29 -8.52
CA LYS A 367 -9.86 -35.01 -7.21
C LYS A 367 -11.24 -34.37 -7.29
N ALA A 368 -11.68 -33.94 -8.46
CA ALA A 368 -12.95 -33.24 -8.67
C ALA A 368 -14.18 -34.09 -8.27
N GLU A 369 -14.12 -35.41 -8.49
CA GLU A 369 -15.22 -36.30 -8.17
C GLU A 369 -15.39 -36.50 -6.66
N LYS A 370 -14.30 -36.60 -5.92
CA LYS A 370 -14.31 -36.64 -4.45
C LYS A 370 -14.77 -35.30 -3.85
N LEU A 371 -14.33 -34.17 -4.41
CA LEU A 371 -14.76 -32.84 -4.00
C LEU A 371 -16.27 -32.63 -4.27
N TRP A 372 -16.74 -33.06 -5.43
CA TRP A 372 -18.16 -33.01 -5.77
C TRP A 372 -19.02 -33.88 -4.84
N HIS A 373 -18.56 -35.08 -4.48
CA HIS A 373 -19.21 -35.93 -3.51
C HIS A 373 -19.28 -35.31 -2.11
N TYR A 374 -18.24 -34.59 -1.70
CA TYR A 374 -18.19 -33.85 -0.46
C TYR A 374 -19.20 -32.68 -0.47
N LEU A 375 -19.17 -31.84 -1.52
CA LEU A 375 -20.05 -30.68 -1.65
C LEU A 375 -21.54 -31.08 -1.70
N ARG A 376 -21.87 -32.18 -2.36
CA ARG A 376 -23.27 -32.70 -2.42
C ARG A 376 -23.86 -33.06 -1.06
N ARG A 377 -23.05 -33.30 -0.05
CA ARG A 377 -23.50 -33.68 1.30
C ARG A 377 -23.66 -32.48 2.24
N GLN A 378 -23.24 -31.30 1.80
CA GLN A 378 -23.28 -30.09 2.62
C GLN A 378 -24.60 -29.34 2.43
N LYS A 379 -25.07 -28.69 3.49
CA LYS A 379 -26.10 -27.64 3.38
C LYS A 379 -25.54 -26.46 2.61
N VAL A 380 -26.38 -25.73 1.88
CA VAL A 380 -25.94 -24.58 1.08
C VAL A 380 -25.28 -23.52 1.97
N SER A 381 -25.85 -23.25 3.16
CA SER A 381 -25.26 -22.33 4.14
C SER A 381 -23.85 -22.77 4.56
N GLN A 382 -23.62 -24.05 4.80
CA GLN A 382 -22.28 -24.58 5.13
C GLN A 382 -21.30 -24.48 3.96
N ALA A 383 -21.76 -24.72 2.73
CA ALA A 383 -20.91 -24.58 1.56
C ALA A 383 -20.48 -23.12 1.33
N VAL A 384 -21.41 -22.16 1.52
CA VAL A 384 -21.12 -20.71 1.45
C VAL A 384 -20.14 -20.30 2.55
N GLU A 385 -20.40 -20.70 3.80
CA GLU A 385 -19.53 -20.44 4.94
C GLU A 385 -18.10 -20.96 4.71
N LEU A 386 -17.96 -22.20 4.20
CA LEU A 386 -16.64 -22.77 3.89
C LEU A 386 -15.90 -22.00 2.78
N VAL A 387 -16.60 -21.52 1.76
CA VAL A 387 -16.01 -20.67 0.71
C VAL A 387 -15.58 -19.33 1.28
N GLU A 388 -16.42 -18.72 2.09
CA GLU A 388 -16.15 -17.46 2.77
C GLU A 388 -14.94 -17.59 3.72
N LEU A 389 -14.89 -18.62 4.56
CA LEU A 389 -13.76 -18.90 5.44
C LEU A 389 -12.44 -19.10 4.67
N ARG A 390 -12.49 -19.83 3.55
CA ARG A 390 -11.31 -19.98 2.67
C ARG A 390 -10.88 -18.64 2.08
N GLY A 391 -11.82 -17.86 1.58
CA GLY A 391 -11.54 -16.52 1.05
C GLY A 391 -10.91 -15.62 2.12
N LYS A 392 -11.56 -15.50 3.28
CA LYS A 392 -11.07 -14.72 4.42
C LYS A 392 -9.69 -15.17 4.91
N SER A 393 -9.46 -16.50 4.99
CA SER A 393 -8.16 -17.04 5.40
C SER A 393 -7.04 -16.72 4.41
N LEU A 394 -7.31 -16.79 3.10
CA LEU A 394 -6.33 -16.41 2.07
C LEU A 394 -6.00 -14.91 2.12
N VAL A 395 -7.02 -14.07 2.26
CA VAL A 395 -6.82 -12.63 2.42
C VAL A 395 -6.03 -12.33 3.69
N ALA A 396 -6.43 -12.89 4.84
CA ALA A 396 -5.72 -12.70 6.11
C ALA A 396 -4.27 -13.20 6.05
N MET A 397 -4.03 -14.33 5.41
CA MET A 397 -2.69 -14.88 5.23
C MET A 397 -1.80 -13.92 4.42
N ALA A 398 -2.30 -13.42 3.28
CA ALA A 398 -1.54 -12.52 2.41
C ALA A 398 -1.35 -11.13 3.04
N SER A 399 -2.43 -10.53 3.56
CA SER A 399 -2.44 -9.13 4.01
C SER A 399 -1.95 -8.91 5.44
N LYS A 400 -2.14 -9.90 6.32
CA LYS A 400 -1.79 -9.75 7.75
C LYS A 400 -0.61 -10.65 8.15
N ILE A 401 -0.68 -11.94 7.90
CA ILE A 401 0.33 -12.88 8.41
C ILE A 401 1.66 -12.75 7.66
N PHE A 402 1.66 -12.79 6.34
CA PHE A 402 2.89 -12.69 5.55
C PHE A 402 3.54 -11.32 5.69
N MET A 403 2.77 -10.24 5.63
CA MET A 403 3.30 -8.89 5.79
C MET A 403 3.94 -8.69 7.17
N LYS A 404 3.30 -9.18 8.27
CA LYS A 404 3.92 -9.16 9.61
C LYS A 404 5.21 -9.96 9.66
N ARG A 405 5.24 -11.14 9.03
CA ARG A 405 6.45 -11.99 9.00
C ARG A 405 7.58 -11.33 8.23
N ILE A 406 7.29 -10.74 7.07
CA ILE A 406 8.30 -10.01 6.26
C ILE A 406 8.87 -8.84 7.07
N ARG A 407 8.02 -8.02 7.69
CA ARG A 407 8.46 -6.93 8.59
C ARG A 407 9.39 -7.41 9.69
N SER A 408 9.01 -8.47 10.39
CA SER A 408 9.83 -9.04 11.47
C SER A 408 11.19 -9.53 10.98
N LEU A 409 11.26 -10.15 9.80
CA LEU A 409 12.50 -10.63 9.21
C LEU A 409 13.42 -9.47 8.81
N GLN A 410 12.88 -8.42 8.19
CA GLN A 410 13.64 -7.26 7.76
C GLN A 410 14.17 -6.46 8.94
N LEU A 411 13.35 -6.24 9.98
CA LEU A 411 13.82 -5.62 11.23
C LEU A 411 14.89 -6.48 11.90
N ALA A 412 14.69 -7.81 11.98
CA ALA A 412 15.69 -8.70 12.56
C ALA A 412 17.02 -8.63 11.79
N GLN A 413 16.98 -8.57 10.46
CA GLN A 413 18.17 -8.37 9.62
C GLN A 413 18.85 -7.02 9.90
N LEU A 414 18.07 -5.95 10.00
CA LEU A 414 18.57 -4.60 10.26
C LEU A 414 19.27 -4.51 11.62
N PHE A 415 18.70 -5.10 12.67
CA PHE A 415 19.26 -5.07 14.02
C PHE A 415 20.31 -6.16 14.29
N ALA A 416 20.35 -7.23 13.51
CA ALA A 416 21.39 -8.26 13.64
C ALA A 416 22.75 -7.79 13.09
N ASP A 417 22.77 -6.87 12.15
CA ASP A 417 24.00 -6.35 11.55
C ASP A 417 24.51 -5.12 12.32
N PRO A 418 25.70 -5.19 12.98
CA PRO A 418 26.27 -4.07 13.72
C PRO A 418 26.45 -2.80 12.88
N ARG A 419 26.62 -2.93 11.54
CA ARG A 419 26.76 -1.79 10.64
C ARG A 419 25.52 -0.91 10.59
N PHE A 420 24.35 -1.47 10.90
CA PHE A 420 23.07 -0.77 10.84
C PHE A 420 22.50 -0.51 12.24
N ARG A 421 22.58 -1.49 13.17
CA ARG A 421 21.97 -1.44 14.48
C ARG A 421 22.21 -0.13 15.23
N ASP A 422 23.47 0.31 15.29
CA ASP A 422 23.87 1.45 16.12
C ASP A 422 23.50 2.81 15.51
N ARG A 423 23.04 2.85 14.25
CA ARG A 423 22.59 4.04 13.54
C ARG A 423 21.15 3.93 13.02
N THR A 424 20.37 2.99 13.54
CA THR A 424 18.96 2.82 13.19
C THR A 424 18.08 3.38 14.28
N VAL A 425 17.06 4.13 13.86
CA VAL A 425 15.91 4.54 14.66
C VAL A 425 14.66 3.99 13.99
N THR A 426 13.86 3.28 14.75
CA THR A 426 12.52 2.86 14.35
C THR A 426 11.49 3.74 15.05
N SER A 427 10.39 4.04 14.37
CA SER A 427 9.28 4.84 14.92
C SER A 427 7.98 4.11 14.58
N PHE A 428 7.47 3.34 15.57
CA PHE A 428 6.27 2.53 15.41
C PHE A 428 5.05 3.26 15.97
N ILE A 429 3.92 3.21 15.26
CA ILE A 429 2.67 3.84 15.69
C ILE A 429 2.21 3.40 17.09
N TYR A 430 2.58 2.20 17.53
CA TYR A 430 2.23 1.64 18.85
C TYR A 430 3.27 1.93 19.95
N GLU A 431 4.38 2.59 19.64
CA GLU A 431 5.53 2.77 20.55
C GLU A 431 5.13 3.38 21.90
N LEU A 432 4.45 4.54 21.86
CA LEU A 432 4.03 5.23 23.08
C LEU A 432 3.03 4.42 23.92
N LEU A 433 2.23 3.55 23.28
CA LEU A 433 1.35 2.62 23.99
C LEU A 433 2.15 1.57 24.74
N GLN A 434 3.17 0.99 24.10
CA GLN A 434 4.03 -0.02 24.74
C GLN A 434 4.83 0.56 25.91
N VAL A 435 5.38 1.77 25.74
CA VAL A 435 6.09 2.45 26.82
C VAL A 435 5.16 2.68 28.02
N ALA A 436 3.93 3.10 27.78
CA ALA A 436 2.94 3.30 28.84
C ALA A 436 2.50 1.99 29.51
N GLU A 437 2.34 0.92 28.74
CA GLU A 437 1.95 -0.42 29.25
C GLU A 437 3.06 -1.09 30.06
N ALA A 438 4.31 -0.94 29.63
CA ALA A 438 5.46 -1.50 30.31
C ALA A 438 5.76 -0.78 31.64
N GLY A 439 5.38 0.48 31.75
CA GLY A 439 5.54 1.29 32.96
C GLY A 439 6.97 1.26 33.52
N PRO A 440 7.15 1.07 34.85
CA PRO A 440 8.47 1.10 35.51
C PRO A 440 9.44 -0.03 35.09
N HIS A 441 8.98 -1.00 34.29
CA HIS A 441 9.83 -2.09 33.79
C HIS A 441 10.80 -1.64 32.68
N LEU A 442 10.55 -0.47 32.07
CA LEU A 442 11.47 0.16 31.13
C LEU A 442 12.29 1.20 31.90
N ASP A 443 13.61 1.14 31.76
CA ASP A 443 14.55 2.07 32.41
C ASP A 443 14.62 3.41 31.66
N TYR A 444 13.44 4.06 31.48
CA TYR A 444 13.34 5.39 30.92
C TYR A 444 13.26 6.44 32.03
N PRO A 445 13.95 7.58 31.87
CA PRO A 445 13.82 8.68 32.83
C PRO A 445 12.42 9.29 32.77
N ASP A 446 11.87 9.71 33.91
CA ASP A 446 10.50 10.23 34.05
C ASP A 446 10.15 11.36 33.05
N TRP A 447 11.13 12.20 32.73
CA TRP A 447 10.92 13.29 31.78
C TRP A 447 10.65 12.80 30.36
N LEU A 448 11.10 11.59 29.98
CA LEU A 448 10.88 10.99 28.66
C LEU A 448 9.56 10.22 28.58
N LEU A 449 9.00 9.80 29.70
CA LEU A 449 7.75 9.04 29.71
C LEU A 449 6.59 9.85 29.08
N PRO A 450 5.75 9.22 28.25
CA PRO A 450 4.60 9.88 27.63
C PRO A 450 3.52 10.20 28.67
N THR A 451 2.82 11.30 28.48
CA THR A 451 1.65 11.69 29.27
C THR A 451 0.41 10.88 28.90
N ASN A 452 -0.59 10.83 29.78
CA ASN A 452 -1.88 10.19 29.49
C ASN A 452 -2.54 10.77 28.24
N ALA A 453 -2.36 12.06 27.94
CA ALA A 453 -2.88 12.70 26.73
C ALA A 453 -2.19 12.18 25.46
N GLN A 454 -0.87 12.03 25.49
CA GLN A 454 -0.11 11.44 24.38
C GLN A 454 -0.48 9.96 24.16
N VAL A 455 -0.65 9.18 25.24
CA VAL A 455 -1.09 7.78 25.18
C VAL A 455 -2.51 7.68 24.61
N ALA A 456 -3.42 8.57 25.01
CA ALA A 456 -4.78 8.59 24.44
C ALA A 456 -4.77 8.92 22.94
N CYS A 457 -3.97 9.93 22.54
CA CYS A 457 -3.77 10.27 21.12
C CYS A 457 -3.21 9.08 20.32
N ALA A 458 -2.15 8.44 20.83
CA ALA A 458 -1.55 7.25 20.19
C ALA A 458 -2.53 6.07 20.10
N ARG A 459 -3.39 5.89 21.10
CA ARG A 459 -4.44 4.85 21.08
C ARG A 459 -5.47 5.13 20.00
N THR A 460 -5.95 6.35 19.86
CA THR A 460 -6.85 6.74 18.77
C THR A 460 -6.20 6.50 17.41
N ALA A 461 -4.96 6.95 17.22
CA ALA A 461 -4.21 6.76 15.99
C ALA A 461 -4.00 5.27 15.64
N HIS A 462 -3.70 4.43 16.64
CA HIS A 462 -3.50 2.99 16.44
C HIS A 462 -4.78 2.24 16.04
N GLN A 463 -5.95 2.75 16.42
CA GLN A 463 -7.26 2.15 16.11
C GLN A 463 -7.78 2.51 14.73
N VAL A 464 -7.20 3.51 14.05
CA VAL A 464 -7.62 3.90 12.70
C VAL A 464 -7.36 2.76 11.71
N ASP A 465 -8.35 2.42 10.91
CA ASP A 465 -8.27 1.36 9.92
C ASP A 465 -7.28 1.67 8.78
N THR A 466 -6.78 0.61 8.15
CA THR A 466 -5.95 0.71 6.94
C THR A 466 -6.86 0.91 5.73
N ALA A 467 -7.39 2.10 5.56
CA ALA A 467 -8.29 2.51 4.48
C ALA A 467 -7.65 3.61 3.61
N LEU A 468 -8.36 4.05 2.58
CA LEU A 468 -8.02 5.20 1.73
C LEU A 468 -9.03 6.34 1.90
N TRP A 469 -9.58 6.46 3.09
CA TRP A 469 -10.43 7.54 3.59
C TRP A 469 -10.29 7.65 5.11
N PHE A 470 -10.79 8.72 5.67
CA PHE A 470 -10.99 8.90 7.11
C PHE A 470 -12.49 9.06 7.40
N ASP A 471 -12.94 8.45 8.49
CA ASP A 471 -14.33 8.60 8.95
C ASP A 471 -14.55 9.94 9.66
N SER A 472 -13.47 10.56 10.16
CA SER A 472 -13.50 11.88 10.79
C SER A 472 -12.16 12.63 10.66
N SER A 473 -12.20 13.95 10.70
CA SER A 473 -11.00 14.79 10.78
C SER A 473 -10.18 14.54 12.05
N GLY A 474 -10.81 14.04 13.12
CA GLY A 474 -10.13 13.65 14.35
C GLY A 474 -9.16 12.48 14.17
N GLU A 475 -9.44 11.55 13.28
CA GLU A 475 -8.54 10.44 12.93
C GLU A 475 -7.26 10.94 12.28
N LEU A 476 -7.39 11.79 11.25
CA LEU A 476 -6.26 12.41 10.58
C LEU A 476 -5.39 13.19 11.56
N LEU A 477 -6.02 14.02 12.39
CA LEU A 477 -5.31 14.83 13.38
C LEU A 477 -4.56 13.97 14.41
N SER A 478 -5.20 12.88 14.89
CA SER A 478 -4.59 11.97 15.86
C SER A 478 -3.40 11.21 15.26
N LEU A 479 -3.48 10.81 14.00
CA LEU A 479 -2.39 10.14 13.30
C LEU A 479 -1.18 11.05 13.10
N VAL A 480 -1.40 12.29 12.67
CA VAL A 480 -0.32 13.27 12.51
C VAL A 480 0.33 13.57 13.87
N ALA A 481 -0.47 13.82 14.89
CA ALA A 481 0.02 14.11 16.25
C ALA A 481 0.77 12.91 16.86
N SER A 482 0.29 11.69 16.63
CA SER A 482 0.98 10.45 17.03
C SER A 482 2.32 10.31 16.31
N GLY A 483 2.37 10.57 14.98
CA GLY A 483 3.60 10.56 14.20
C GLY A 483 4.64 11.55 14.73
N GLN A 484 4.20 12.76 15.08
CA GLN A 484 5.07 13.78 15.69
C GLN A 484 5.61 13.33 17.06
N SER A 485 4.73 12.87 17.95
CA SER A 485 5.11 12.47 19.31
C SER A 485 6.03 11.26 19.32
N THR A 486 5.71 10.21 18.54
CA THR A 486 6.50 8.99 18.46
C THR A 486 7.88 9.25 17.84
N THR A 487 7.94 10.06 16.78
CA THR A 487 9.22 10.44 16.17
C THR A 487 10.09 11.24 17.14
N CYS A 488 9.50 12.16 17.92
CA CYS A 488 10.23 12.94 18.92
C CYS A 488 10.80 12.05 20.02
N PHE A 489 9.99 11.11 20.53
CA PHE A 489 10.39 10.13 21.55
C PHE A 489 11.61 9.31 21.10
N ASN A 490 11.52 8.67 19.94
CA ASN A 490 12.56 7.79 19.43
C ASN A 490 13.86 8.53 19.07
N LEU A 491 13.74 9.76 18.55
CA LEU A 491 14.93 10.59 18.30
C LEU A 491 15.60 11.04 19.60
N LEU A 492 14.83 11.35 20.65
CA LEU A 492 15.38 11.67 21.96
C LEU A 492 16.13 10.48 22.55
N GLU A 493 15.52 9.30 22.56
CA GLU A 493 16.15 8.08 23.03
C GLU A 493 17.47 7.81 22.29
N PHE A 494 17.44 7.93 20.96
CA PHE A 494 18.63 7.74 20.14
C PHE A 494 19.73 8.74 20.47
N VAL A 495 19.40 10.02 20.58
CA VAL A 495 20.36 11.09 20.90
C VAL A 495 20.95 10.93 22.30
N GLU A 496 20.14 10.58 23.29
CA GLU A 496 20.65 10.33 24.66
C GLU A 496 21.64 9.17 24.65
N ARG A 497 21.30 8.03 24.03
CA ARG A 497 22.20 6.87 23.89
C ARG A 497 23.50 7.21 23.14
N ARG A 498 23.44 8.09 22.15
CA ARG A 498 24.65 8.53 21.42
C ARG A 498 25.51 9.44 22.28
N LEU A 499 24.91 10.31 23.08
CA LEU A 499 25.64 11.22 23.98
C LEU A 499 26.29 10.48 25.14
N GLU A 500 25.82 9.29 25.55
CA GLU A 500 26.54 8.44 26.50
C GLU A 500 27.92 8.01 25.95
N GLN A 501 28.03 7.83 24.63
CA GLN A 501 29.26 7.45 23.95
C GLN A 501 30.11 8.68 23.55
N THR A 502 29.49 9.81 23.27
CA THR A 502 30.10 11.06 22.80
C THR A 502 29.53 12.28 23.55
N PRO A 503 29.84 12.46 24.87
CA PRO A 503 29.20 13.48 25.70
C PRO A 503 29.43 14.93 25.22
N ASP A 504 30.56 15.18 24.57
CA ASP A 504 31.01 16.51 24.15
C ASP A 504 30.63 16.85 22.70
N ASP A 505 29.82 16.04 22.03
CA ASP A 505 29.34 16.34 20.66
C ASP A 505 28.34 17.52 20.72
N ALA A 506 28.85 18.71 20.40
CA ALA A 506 28.08 19.95 20.46
C ALA A 506 26.83 19.94 19.56
N VAL A 507 26.86 19.19 18.43
CA VAL A 507 25.72 19.07 17.51
C VAL A 507 24.63 18.21 18.13
N LEU A 508 24.99 17.06 18.72
CA LEU A 508 24.04 16.20 19.43
C LEU A 508 23.48 16.89 20.69
N VAL A 509 24.31 17.62 21.43
CA VAL A 509 23.84 18.43 22.60
C VAL A 509 22.82 19.49 22.16
N GLY A 510 23.10 20.20 21.07
CA GLY A 510 22.16 21.17 20.49
C GLY A 510 20.85 20.54 19.99
N LEU A 511 20.95 19.38 19.34
CA LEU A 511 19.79 18.62 18.89
C LEU A 511 18.95 18.10 20.07
N ARG A 512 19.60 17.55 21.11
CA ARG A 512 18.93 17.14 22.37
C ARG A 512 18.11 18.27 22.95
N ALA A 513 18.72 19.45 23.10
CA ALA A 513 18.02 20.60 23.67
C ALA A 513 16.77 20.99 22.85
N ARG A 514 16.88 20.97 21.53
CA ARG A 514 15.76 21.25 20.62
C ARG A 514 14.67 20.18 20.73
N LEU A 515 15.01 18.91 20.68
CA LEU A 515 14.07 17.79 20.79
C LEU A 515 13.38 17.78 22.15
N ARG A 516 14.10 18.07 23.26
CA ARG A 516 13.49 18.23 24.60
C ARG A 516 12.46 19.35 24.63
N SER A 517 12.76 20.50 24.04
CA SER A 517 11.80 21.60 23.94
C SER A 517 10.55 21.21 23.14
N LEU A 518 10.72 20.47 22.02
CA LEU A 518 9.59 19.96 21.25
C LEU A 518 8.78 18.92 22.04
N TRP A 519 9.45 18.03 22.77
CA TRP A 519 8.82 16.99 23.60
C TRP A 519 7.97 17.59 24.72
N GLU A 520 8.48 18.58 25.44
CA GLU A 520 7.71 19.26 26.50
C GLU A 520 6.46 19.96 25.93
N ARG A 521 6.56 20.53 24.74
CA ARG A 521 5.39 21.12 24.07
C ARG A 521 4.36 20.06 23.66
N LEU A 522 4.80 18.89 23.20
CA LEU A 522 3.93 17.76 22.86
C LEU A 522 3.34 17.10 24.12
N LYS A 523 4.06 17.09 25.25
CA LYS A 523 3.53 16.64 26.54
C LYS A 523 2.42 17.56 27.05
N ALA A 524 2.56 18.88 26.86
CA ALA A 524 1.55 19.85 27.24
C ALA A 524 0.28 19.75 26.37
N ASP A 525 0.44 19.54 25.06
CA ASP A 525 -0.65 19.35 24.10
C ASP A 525 -0.15 18.51 22.91
N PRO A 526 -0.52 17.23 22.82
CA PRO A 526 -0.07 16.34 21.73
C PRO A 526 -0.57 16.78 20.35
N TYR A 527 -1.67 17.52 20.25
CA TYR A 527 -2.25 18.00 18.99
C TYR A 527 -1.71 19.34 18.52
N ARG A 528 -0.91 20.01 19.33
CA ARG A 528 -0.45 21.38 19.10
C ARG A 528 0.15 21.60 17.73
N PHE A 529 1.16 20.79 17.38
CA PHE A 529 1.88 20.99 16.11
C PHE A 529 1.04 20.57 14.90
N ALA A 530 0.25 19.52 15.00
CA ALA A 530 -0.67 19.12 13.96
C ALA A 530 -1.69 20.21 13.66
N SER A 531 -2.25 20.83 14.70
CA SER A 531 -3.18 21.96 14.58
C SER A 531 -2.51 23.25 14.09
N GLU A 532 -1.26 23.51 14.46
CA GLU A 532 -0.49 24.65 13.95
C GLU A 532 -0.22 24.53 12.45
N SER A 533 0.25 23.35 12.00
CA SER A 533 0.64 23.10 10.60
C SER A 533 -0.55 23.01 9.64
N SER A 534 -1.74 22.61 10.10
CA SER A 534 -2.95 22.54 9.27
C SER A 534 -3.59 23.91 9.01
N ARG A 535 -3.26 24.95 9.79
CA ARG A 535 -3.83 26.29 9.60
C ARG A 535 -3.35 26.91 8.28
N PRO A 536 -4.25 27.53 7.49
CA PRO A 536 -3.85 28.22 6.28
C PRO A 536 -2.85 29.33 6.57
N VAL A 537 -1.81 29.43 5.76
CA VAL A 537 -0.89 30.58 5.79
C VAL A 537 -1.69 31.80 5.34
N ASN A 538 -1.92 32.75 6.24
CA ASN A 538 -2.41 34.07 5.84
C ASN A 538 -1.32 34.71 4.96
N VAL A 539 -1.50 34.63 3.65
CA VAL A 539 -0.71 35.43 2.70
C VAL A 539 -1.08 36.89 2.96
N VAL A 540 -0.34 37.54 3.86
CA VAL A 540 -0.43 38.99 4.03
C VAL A 540 -0.04 39.58 2.68
N GLY A 541 -1.05 40.16 2.02
CA GLY A 541 -1.10 40.85 0.75
C GLY A 541 0.23 41.26 0.11
N SER A 542 0.58 40.58 -0.96
CA SER A 542 1.26 41.21 -2.08
C SER A 542 0.17 41.82 -2.99
N LYS A 543 -0.03 43.16 -2.88
CA LYS A 543 -0.76 43.91 -3.89
C LYS A 543 -0.15 43.59 -5.26
N PRO A 544 -0.93 43.29 -6.31
CA PRO A 544 -0.39 43.20 -7.64
C PRO A 544 0.24 44.58 -8.01
N PRO A 545 1.38 44.59 -8.69
CA PRO A 545 1.92 45.82 -9.24
C PRO A 545 0.93 46.39 -10.26
N ALA A 546 0.71 47.72 -10.13
CA ALA A 546 -0.19 48.51 -10.95
C ALA A 546 0.20 48.52 -12.43
#